data_37930a759c456adbe4150397c7919f5e
#
_entry.id   37930a759c456adbe4150397c7919f5e
#
_cell.length_a   1.000
_cell.length_b   1.000
_cell.length_c   1.000
_cell.angle_alpha   90.00
_cell.angle_beta   90.00
_cell.angle_gamma   90.00
#
_symmetry.space_group_name_H-M   'P 1'
#
loop_
_entity.id
_entity.type
_entity.pdbx_description
1 polymer ?
#
loop_
_entity_poly.entity_id
_entity_poly.type
_entity_poly.pdbx_seq_one_letter_code
_entity_poly.pdbx_strand_id
1 'polypeptide(L)'
;MCIRDSVAPVNPRSARPELEHFLADTEARMLLVDPTVGEGVQALAAADSGPAQLLALGALDGFDDVLAAADGRPEGAVAHPDLAEDDDALIIYTSGTTGRPKGALFDHHRVLWVGQNMIMGLGMRVGETMVHVAPLYHSAALNLLLFSGVMLGATHVLLPAFDPDEVIATLERERATIFFGVPTMLAYMLRSPRMAASDLSHLRGILYGAAPMPTPLLRAAMAA
;
A
#
# COMPACT_ATOMS: atom_id res chain seq x y z
N MET A 1 13.73 -16.64 13.76
CA MET A 1 13.71 -15.54 12.81
C MET A 1 13.26 -14.31 13.58
N CYS A 2 14.11 -13.36 13.78
CA CYS A 2 13.79 -12.15 14.54
C CYS A 2 13.02 -11.21 13.63
N ILE A 3 11.74 -11.00 13.87
CA ILE A 3 10.90 -10.05 13.09
C ILE A 3 11.09 -8.62 13.66
N ARG A 4 12.33 -8.25 13.94
CA ARG A 4 12.69 -6.89 14.38
C ARG A 4 13.15 -6.02 13.21
N ASP A 5 12.80 -6.42 11.99
CA ASP A 5 13.26 -5.74 10.80
C ASP A 5 12.14 -4.88 10.21
N SER A 6 12.54 -3.77 9.63
CA SER A 6 11.67 -2.88 8.88
C SER A 6 11.24 -3.51 7.55
N VAL A 7 10.07 -3.12 7.06
CA VAL A 7 9.55 -3.50 5.76
C VAL A 7 9.78 -2.35 4.78
N ALA A 8 10.33 -2.65 3.61
CA ALA A 8 10.49 -1.68 2.52
C ALA A 8 9.59 -2.07 1.34
N PRO A 9 8.37 -1.51 1.23
CA PRO A 9 7.52 -1.73 0.07
C PRO A 9 8.10 -1.02 -1.14
N VAL A 10 8.28 -1.74 -2.23
CA VAL A 10 8.86 -1.23 -3.46
C VAL A 10 7.90 -1.35 -4.63
N ASN A 11 8.08 -0.50 -5.64
CA ASN A 11 7.28 -0.57 -6.85
C ASN A 11 7.58 -1.87 -7.61
N PRO A 12 6.59 -2.74 -7.85
CA PRO A 12 6.79 -4.01 -8.55
C PRO A 12 7.22 -3.83 -10.02
N ARG A 13 7.13 -2.61 -10.56
CA ARG A 13 7.57 -2.26 -11.92
C ARG A 13 8.96 -1.61 -11.93
N SER A 14 9.65 -1.54 -10.79
CA SER A 14 11.01 -0.99 -10.72
C SER A 14 11.96 -1.80 -11.60
N ALA A 15 12.81 -1.08 -12.33
CA ALA A 15 13.86 -1.71 -13.11
C ALA A 15 14.92 -2.38 -12.20
N ARG A 16 15.60 -3.41 -12.70
CA ARG A 16 16.61 -4.14 -11.94
C ARG A 16 17.63 -3.26 -11.20
N PRO A 17 18.25 -2.23 -11.79
CA PRO A 17 19.21 -1.38 -11.07
C PRO A 17 18.60 -0.65 -9.88
N GLU A 18 17.32 -0.30 -9.94
CA GLU A 18 16.60 0.33 -8.85
C GLU A 18 16.32 -0.66 -7.72
N LEU A 19 15.90 -1.88 -8.07
CA LEU A 19 15.71 -2.98 -7.10
C LEU A 19 17.02 -3.35 -6.40
N GLU A 20 18.13 -3.47 -7.15
CA GLU A 20 19.46 -3.69 -6.58
C GLU A 20 19.86 -2.58 -5.62
N HIS A 21 19.54 -1.32 -5.94
CA HIS A 21 19.78 -0.21 -5.04
C HIS A 21 18.96 -0.34 -3.74
N PHE A 22 17.66 -0.64 -3.82
CA PHE A 22 16.82 -0.83 -2.65
C PHE A 22 17.33 -1.96 -1.76
N LEU A 23 17.68 -3.09 -2.33
CA LEU A 23 18.18 -4.25 -1.59
C LEU A 23 19.53 -3.96 -0.89
N ALA A 24 20.42 -3.23 -1.57
CA ALA A 24 21.72 -2.85 -1.00
C ALA A 24 21.58 -1.79 0.09
N ASP A 25 20.75 -0.76 -0.12
CA ASP A 25 20.54 0.35 0.80
C ASP A 25 19.83 -0.07 2.10
N THR A 26 18.93 -1.05 1.99
CA THR A 26 18.20 -1.61 3.14
C THR A 26 18.90 -2.80 3.78
N GLU A 27 19.99 -3.29 3.20
CA GLU A 27 20.63 -4.56 3.59
C GLU A 27 19.60 -5.71 3.72
N ALA A 28 18.63 -5.73 2.78
CA ALA A 28 17.50 -6.63 2.84
C ALA A 28 17.92 -8.09 2.84
N ARG A 29 17.45 -8.85 3.82
CA ARG A 29 17.72 -10.30 3.95
C ARG A 29 16.69 -11.15 3.24
N MET A 30 15.51 -10.59 2.98
CA MET A 30 14.38 -11.28 2.40
C MET A 30 13.72 -10.39 1.34
N LEU A 31 13.37 -10.98 0.21
CA LEU A 31 12.50 -10.38 -0.80
C LEU A 31 11.24 -11.23 -0.92
N LEU A 32 10.08 -10.65 -0.62
CA LEU A 32 8.77 -11.29 -0.81
C LEU A 32 8.07 -10.64 -1.99
N VAL A 33 7.59 -11.45 -2.92
CA VAL A 33 6.97 -10.99 -4.16
C VAL A 33 5.66 -11.70 -4.48
N ASP A 34 4.85 -11.06 -5.29
CA ASP A 34 3.73 -11.71 -5.97
C ASP A 34 4.25 -12.41 -7.24
N PRO A 35 3.73 -13.60 -7.64
CA PRO A 35 4.18 -14.31 -8.84
C PRO A 35 4.01 -13.52 -10.15
N THR A 36 3.18 -12.50 -10.17
CA THR A 36 2.94 -11.64 -11.34
C THR A 36 3.97 -10.52 -11.52
N VAL A 37 5.02 -10.50 -10.68
CA VAL A 37 6.07 -9.47 -10.76
C VAL A 37 6.82 -9.50 -12.09
N GLY A 38 7.28 -8.31 -12.50
CA GLY A 38 7.97 -8.12 -13.75
C GLY A 38 9.38 -8.74 -13.83
N GLU A 39 9.94 -8.71 -15.04
CA GLU A 39 11.25 -9.28 -15.39
C GLU A 39 12.41 -8.80 -14.51
N GLY A 40 12.32 -7.57 -13.97
CA GLY A 40 13.36 -7.02 -13.09
C GLY A 40 13.57 -7.83 -11.81
N VAL A 41 12.50 -8.36 -11.23
CA VAL A 41 12.55 -9.21 -10.03
C VAL A 41 13.04 -10.61 -10.36
N GLN A 42 12.59 -11.19 -11.49
CA GLN A 42 13.06 -12.51 -11.95
C GLN A 42 14.56 -12.49 -12.26
N ALA A 43 15.05 -11.38 -12.80
CA ALA A 43 16.49 -11.20 -13.08
C ALA A 43 17.35 -11.12 -11.79
N LEU A 44 16.77 -10.76 -10.63
CA LEU A 44 17.46 -10.78 -9.35
C LEU A 44 17.67 -12.20 -8.83
N ALA A 45 16.71 -13.11 -9.05
CA ALA A 45 16.82 -14.51 -8.65
C ALA A 45 17.96 -15.24 -9.35
N ALA A 46 18.27 -14.81 -10.59
CA ALA A 46 19.36 -15.37 -11.39
C ALA A 46 20.75 -14.78 -11.06
N ALA A 47 20.82 -13.79 -10.14
CA ALA A 47 22.07 -13.12 -9.80
C ALA A 47 22.57 -13.57 -8.42
N ASP A 48 23.90 -13.85 -8.31
CA ASP A 48 24.55 -14.22 -7.04
C ASP A 48 24.53 -13.10 -5.97
N SER A 49 24.00 -11.93 -6.29
CA SER A 49 24.00 -10.72 -5.43
C SER A 49 22.64 -10.39 -4.79
N GLY A 50 21.68 -11.31 -4.85
CA GLY A 50 20.35 -11.14 -4.26
C GLY A 50 20.31 -11.29 -2.74
N PRO A 51 19.17 -11.00 -2.10
CA PRO A 51 18.97 -11.26 -0.68
C PRO A 51 19.03 -12.76 -0.38
N ALA A 52 19.34 -13.10 0.89
CA ALA A 52 19.53 -14.49 1.29
C ALA A 52 18.28 -15.38 1.15
N GLN A 53 17.09 -14.77 1.11
CA GLN A 53 15.82 -15.48 0.95
C GLN A 53 14.96 -14.81 -0.12
N LEU A 54 14.58 -15.59 -1.13
CA LEU A 54 13.65 -15.20 -2.18
C LEU A 54 12.33 -15.95 -1.98
N LEU A 55 11.28 -15.23 -1.66
CA LEU A 55 9.97 -15.76 -1.31
C LEU A 55 8.91 -15.25 -2.29
N ALA A 56 7.95 -16.11 -2.66
CA ALA A 56 6.80 -15.72 -3.46
C ALA A 56 5.47 -16.14 -2.82
N LEU A 57 4.42 -15.39 -3.08
CA LEU A 57 3.04 -15.74 -2.71
C LEU A 57 2.43 -16.63 -3.80
N GLY A 58 3.01 -17.81 -4.01
CA GLY A 58 2.67 -18.79 -5.03
C GLY A 58 3.89 -19.24 -5.83
N ALA A 59 3.70 -20.16 -6.78
CA ALA A 59 4.76 -20.74 -7.57
C ALA A 59 5.46 -19.70 -8.48
N LEU A 60 6.76 -19.52 -8.29
CA LEU A 60 7.62 -18.66 -9.12
C LEU A 60 9.04 -19.26 -9.17
N ASP A 61 9.59 -19.43 -10.38
CA ASP A 61 10.93 -20.00 -10.56
C ASP A 61 12.00 -19.20 -9.81
N GLY A 62 12.82 -19.90 -9.03
CA GLY A 62 13.89 -19.31 -8.24
C GLY A 62 13.45 -18.73 -6.90
N PHE A 63 12.17 -18.87 -6.50
CA PHE A 63 11.61 -18.39 -5.24
C PHE A 63 10.97 -19.54 -4.45
N ASP A 64 11.06 -19.47 -3.13
CA ASP A 64 10.32 -20.37 -2.23
C ASP A 64 8.85 -19.97 -2.16
N ASP A 65 7.94 -20.90 -2.41
CA ASP A 65 6.50 -20.67 -2.33
C ASP A 65 6.04 -20.66 -0.86
N VAL A 66 5.72 -19.46 -0.35
CA VAL A 66 5.29 -19.25 1.04
C VAL A 66 3.91 -19.87 1.30
N LEU A 67 3.01 -19.84 0.32
CA LEU A 67 1.66 -20.38 0.48
C LEU A 67 1.70 -21.90 0.56
N ALA A 68 2.47 -22.56 -0.30
CA ALA A 68 2.69 -23.99 -0.23
C ALA A 68 3.40 -24.42 1.08
N ALA A 69 4.37 -23.61 1.56
CA ALA A 69 5.05 -23.86 2.82
C ALA A 69 4.17 -23.63 4.04
N ALA A 70 3.13 -22.83 3.96
CA ALA A 70 2.15 -22.58 5.02
C ALA A 70 1.05 -23.63 5.07
N ASP A 71 0.81 -24.35 3.95
CA ASP A 71 -0.22 -25.38 3.86
C ASP A 71 0.06 -26.53 4.84
N GLY A 72 -0.96 -26.92 5.61
CA GLY A 72 -0.85 -27.97 6.61
C GLY A 72 -0.09 -27.61 7.89
N ARG A 73 0.38 -26.38 8.07
CA ARG A 73 0.93 -25.95 9.36
C ARG A 73 -0.21 -25.75 10.37
N PRO A 74 -0.06 -26.30 11.62
CA PRO A 74 -1.05 -26.05 12.65
C PRO A 74 -1.13 -24.53 12.93
N GLU A 75 -2.33 -24.04 13.17
CA GLU A 75 -2.53 -22.71 13.74
C GLU A 75 -1.78 -22.64 15.06
N GLY A 76 -0.60 -22.08 15.05
CA GLY A 76 0.24 -21.87 16.23
C GLY A 76 0.30 -20.38 16.53
N ALA A 77 0.33 -20.05 17.82
CA ALA A 77 0.62 -18.69 18.22
C ALA A 77 2.00 -18.28 17.66
N VAL A 78 2.03 -17.30 16.78
CA VAL A 78 3.28 -16.66 16.38
C VAL A 78 3.82 -15.97 17.63
N ALA A 79 5.05 -16.33 18.05
CA ALA A 79 5.69 -15.62 19.14
C ALA A 79 5.84 -14.14 18.74
N HIS A 80 5.14 -13.27 19.44
CA HIS A 80 5.30 -11.84 19.25
C HIS A 80 6.66 -11.42 19.80
N PRO A 81 7.53 -10.80 18.99
CA PRO A 81 8.77 -10.25 19.50
C PRO A 81 8.48 -9.12 20.48
N ASP A 82 9.35 -8.92 21.43
CA ASP A 82 9.33 -7.76 22.31
C ASP A 82 9.83 -6.56 21.49
N LEU A 83 8.90 -5.70 21.05
CA LEU A 83 9.16 -4.53 20.20
C LEU A 83 9.08 -3.28 21.05
N ALA A 84 10.06 -2.40 20.90
CA ALA A 84 10.02 -1.05 21.43
C ALA A 84 9.36 -0.11 20.40
N GLU A 85 8.80 1.01 20.88
CA GLU A 85 8.18 2.00 20.00
C GLU A 85 9.18 2.67 19.04
N ASP A 86 10.44 2.73 19.41
CA ASP A 86 11.54 3.29 18.63
C ASP A 86 12.26 2.27 17.75
N ASP A 87 11.83 1.01 17.73
CA ASP A 87 12.31 0.04 16.74
C ASP A 87 11.85 0.43 15.34
N ASP A 88 12.71 0.22 14.35
CA ASP A 88 12.42 0.48 12.94
C ASP A 88 11.26 -0.39 12.44
N ALA A 89 10.34 0.19 11.67
CA ALA A 89 9.15 -0.49 11.20
C ALA A 89 8.98 -0.46 9.68
N LEU A 90 9.27 0.68 9.05
CA LEU A 90 8.92 0.91 7.65
C LEU A 90 9.92 1.83 6.96
N ILE A 91 10.36 1.46 5.76
CA ILE A 91 11.18 2.31 4.90
C ILE A 91 10.40 2.62 3.63
N ILE A 92 10.10 3.90 3.38
CA ILE A 92 9.43 4.33 2.16
C ILE A 92 10.39 5.10 1.28
N TYR A 93 10.60 4.60 0.06
CA TYR A 93 11.45 5.26 -0.91
C TYR A 93 10.74 6.41 -1.61
N THR A 94 11.44 7.52 -1.76
CA THR A 94 11.00 8.69 -2.53
C THR A 94 11.97 8.95 -3.67
N SER A 95 11.48 9.49 -4.79
CA SER A 95 12.32 9.96 -5.88
C SER A 95 13.18 11.12 -5.38
N GLY A 96 14.45 10.84 -5.04
CA GLY A 96 15.37 11.87 -4.58
C GLY A 96 15.65 12.93 -5.66
N THR A 97 15.78 14.18 -5.26
CA THR A 97 16.17 15.30 -6.15
C THR A 97 17.56 15.12 -6.77
N THR A 98 18.35 14.20 -6.26
CA THR A 98 19.73 13.89 -6.69
C THR A 98 19.85 12.68 -7.63
N GLY A 99 18.72 12.13 -8.12
CA GLY A 99 18.68 11.06 -9.11
C GLY A 99 18.65 9.64 -8.54
N ARG A 100 18.99 9.40 -7.27
CA ARG A 100 18.80 8.11 -6.60
C ARG A 100 17.66 8.21 -5.59
N PRO A 101 16.78 7.20 -5.52
CA PRO A 101 15.74 7.11 -4.48
C PRO A 101 16.37 7.14 -3.08
N LYS A 102 15.68 7.77 -2.13
CA LYS A 102 16.08 7.84 -0.72
C LYS A 102 15.00 7.18 0.14
N GLY A 103 15.41 6.31 1.05
CA GLY A 103 14.55 5.67 2.03
C GLY A 103 14.25 6.59 3.21
N ALA A 104 12.98 6.89 3.44
CA ALA A 104 12.52 7.54 4.66
C ALA A 104 12.19 6.46 5.69
N LEU A 105 12.90 6.45 6.80
CA LEU A 105 12.75 5.48 7.88
C LEU A 105 11.67 5.93 8.88
N PHE A 106 10.77 5.02 9.20
CA PHE A 106 9.72 5.19 10.20
C PHE A 106 9.87 4.13 11.29
N ASP A 107 9.86 4.55 12.54
CA ASP A 107 9.73 3.69 13.70
C ASP A 107 8.26 3.31 13.96
N HIS A 108 8.01 2.36 14.86
CA HIS A 108 6.65 1.96 15.24
C HIS A 108 5.86 3.11 15.83
N HIS A 109 6.51 3.99 16.62
CA HIS A 109 5.89 5.18 17.20
C HIS A 109 5.28 6.08 16.11
N ARG A 110 6.06 6.41 15.05
CA ARG A 110 5.57 7.26 13.95
C ARG A 110 4.44 6.61 13.18
N VAL A 111 4.54 5.31 12.89
CA VAL A 111 3.47 4.58 12.19
C VAL A 111 2.16 4.63 12.98
N LEU A 112 2.20 4.38 14.28
CA LEU A 112 1.03 4.41 15.15
C LEU A 112 0.44 5.82 15.26
N TRP A 113 1.29 6.84 15.48
CA TRP A 113 0.82 8.24 15.61
C TRP A 113 0.25 8.80 14.30
N VAL A 114 0.82 8.45 13.17
CA VAL A 114 0.23 8.80 11.87
C VAL A 114 -1.17 8.18 11.75
N GLY A 115 -1.31 6.90 12.09
CA GLY A 115 -2.60 6.21 12.10
C GLY A 115 -3.62 6.90 13.00
N GLN A 116 -3.25 7.23 14.24
CA GLN A 116 -4.13 7.92 15.17
C GLN A 116 -4.54 9.32 14.69
N ASN A 117 -3.59 10.10 14.14
CA ASN A 117 -3.89 11.41 13.58
C ASN A 117 -4.88 11.32 12.41
N MET A 118 -4.75 10.30 11.55
CA MET A 118 -5.69 10.07 10.45
C MET A 118 -7.07 9.68 10.96
N ILE A 119 -7.14 8.79 11.97
CA ILE A 119 -8.41 8.40 12.61
C ILE A 119 -9.13 9.63 13.17
N MET A 120 -8.42 10.46 13.92
CA MET A 120 -9.01 11.67 14.52
C MET A 120 -9.35 12.72 13.45
N GLY A 121 -8.44 12.99 12.51
CA GLY A 121 -8.59 14.04 11.50
C GLY A 121 -9.68 13.76 10.49
N LEU A 122 -9.89 12.50 10.10
CA LEU A 122 -10.95 12.09 9.19
C LEU A 122 -12.25 11.66 9.91
N GLY A 123 -12.23 11.61 11.24
CA GLY A 123 -13.36 11.09 12.00
C GLY A 123 -13.70 9.64 11.66
N MET A 124 -12.65 8.81 11.44
CA MET A 124 -12.81 7.40 11.11
C MET A 124 -13.44 6.63 12.27
N ARG A 125 -14.18 5.58 11.94
CA ARG A 125 -14.95 4.78 12.90
C ARG A 125 -14.69 3.28 12.69
N VAL A 126 -14.95 2.49 13.70
CA VAL A 126 -15.04 1.03 13.58
C VAL A 126 -16.12 0.69 12.55
N GLY A 127 -15.83 -0.28 11.66
CA GLY A 127 -16.75 -0.68 10.60
C GLY A 127 -16.63 0.14 9.30
N GLU A 128 -15.55 0.94 9.14
CA GLU A 128 -15.27 1.57 7.85
C GLU A 128 -15.01 0.53 6.77
N THR A 129 -15.40 0.85 5.54
CA THR A 129 -15.00 0.15 4.33
C THR A 129 -14.22 1.09 3.44
N MET A 130 -13.00 0.70 3.08
CA MET A 130 -12.04 1.54 2.39
C MET A 130 -11.60 0.89 1.08
N VAL A 131 -11.71 1.62 -0.03
CA VAL A 131 -11.23 1.17 -1.34
C VAL A 131 -9.87 1.79 -1.62
N HIS A 132 -8.89 0.95 -1.93
CA HIS A 132 -7.51 1.32 -2.21
C HIS A 132 -7.19 1.05 -3.67
N VAL A 133 -6.80 2.08 -4.39
CA VAL A 133 -6.36 2.01 -5.79
C VAL A 133 -5.01 2.71 -5.98
N ALA A 134 -4.63 3.55 -5.04
CA ALA A 134 -3.31 4.16 -5.02
C ALA A 134 -2.25 3.13 -4.59
N PRO A 135 -1.04 3.17 -5.18
CA PRO A 135 0.00 2.18 -4.90
C PRO A 135 0.41 2.14 -3.42
N LEU A 136 0.42 0.95 -2.82
CA LEU A 136 0.77 0.75 -1.40
C LEU A 136 2.27 0.93 -1.11
N TYR A 137 3.13 1.09 -2.10
CA TYR A 137 4.52 1.50 -1.88
C TYR A 137 4.67 3.02 -1.64
N HIS A 138 3.57 3.79 -1.70
CA HIS A 138 3.53 5.19 -1.32
C HIS A 138 2.91 5.38 0.07
N SER A 139 3.48 6.30 0.85
CA SER A 139 3.08 6.59 2.22
C SER A 139 1.59 6.91 2.36
N ALA A 140 1.01 7.66 1.44
CA ALA A 140 -0.40 8.06 1.52
C ALA A 140 -1.36 6.86 1.53
N ALA A 141 -1.15 5.89 0.65
CA ALA A 141 -2.00 4.71 0.59
C ALA A 141 -1.72 3.72 1.74
N LEU A 142 -0.44 3.44 2.00
CA LEU A 142 -0.03 2.47 3.01
C LEU A 142 -0.18 3.03 4.43
N ASN A 143 0.58 4.09 4.73
CA ASN A 143 0.75 4.54 6.10
C ASN A 143 -0.44 5.39 6.59
N LEU A 144 -0.94 6.31 5.73
CA LEU A 144 -2.06 7.18 6.17
C LEU A 144 -3.39 6.43 6.21
N LEU A 145 -3.68 5.52 5.26
CA LEU A 145 -5.00 4.93 5.14
C LEU A 145 -5.07 3.46 5.49
N LEU A 146 -4.21 2.62 4.90
CA LEU A 146 -4.29 1.18 5.17
C LEU A 146 -4.05 0.90 6.66
N PHE A 147 -2.97 1.41 7.23
CA PHE A 147 -2.65 1.16 8.64
C PHE A 147 -3.69 1.78 9.60
N SER A 148 -4.20 2.98 9.31
CA SER A 148 -5.28 3.58 10.11
C SER A 148 -6.53 2.72 10.10
N GLY A 149 -6.90 2.18 8.94
CA GLY A 149 -8.04 1.28 8.83
C GLY A 149 -7.81 -0.05 9.55
N VAL A 150 -6.61 -0.64 9.45
CA VAL A 150 -6.25 -1.86 10.19
C VAL A 150 -6.36 -1.65 11.70
N MET A 151 -5.93 -0.50 12.22
CA MET A 151 -6.08 -0.15 13.65
C MET A 151 -7.53 -0.12 14.11
N LEU A 152 -8.48 0.16 13.21
CA LEU A 152 -9.91 0.20 13.48
C LEU A 152 -10.66 -1.09 13.11
N GLY A 153 -9.96 -2.10 12.58
CA GLY A 153 -10.60 -3.30 12.04
C GLY A 153 -11.50 -3.01 10.83
N ALA A 154 -11.12 -2.05 9.99
CA ALA A 154 -11.85 -1.70 8.78
C ALA A 154 -11.78 -2.81 7.72
N THR A 155 -12.76 -2.85 6.82
CA THR A 155 -12.71 -3.65 5.62
C THR A 155 -11.89 -2.93 4.54
N HIS A 156 -10.90 -3.61 3.97
CA HIS A 156 -10.05 -3.07 2.91
C HIS A 156 -10.28 -3.79 1.59
N VAL A 157 -10.67 -3.05 0.57
CA VAL A 157 -10.83 -3.55 -0.81
C VAL A 157 -9.70 -2.97 -1.65
N LEU A 158 -8.82 -3.82 -2.17
CA LEU A 158 -7.67 -3.42 -2.96
C LEU A 158 -7.94 -3.66 -4.44
N LEU A 159 -7.79 -2.62 -5.25
CA LEU A 159 -7.86 -2.71 -6.70
C LEU A 159 -6.43 -2.68 -7.30
N PRO A 160 -6.13 -3.55 -8.26
CA PRO A 160 -4.78 -3.69 -8.82
C PRO A 160 -4.34 -2.49 -9.67
N ALA A 161 -5.29 -1.74 -10.21
CA ALA A 161 -5.04 -0.58 -11.05
C ALA A 161 -6.20 0.41 -10.98
N PHE A 162 -5.94 1.66 -11.34
CA PHE A 162 -6.97 2.68 -11.45
C PHE A 162 -7.70 2.56 -12.79
N ASP A 163 -8.98 2.25 -12.70
CA ASP A 163 -9.98 2.46 -13.75
C ASP A 163 -11.15 3.21 -13.12
N PRO A 164 -11.59 4.36 -13.65
CA PRO A 164 -12.61 5.19 -13.01
C PRO A 164 -13.95 4.47 -12.87
N ASP A 165 -14.35 3.66 -13.86
CA ASP A 165 -15.62 2.96 -13.83
C ASP A 165 -15.61 1.82 -12.82
N GLU A 166 -14.50 1.07 -12.73
CA GLU A 166 -14.34 0.00 -11.74
C GLU A 166 -14.24 0.56 -10.32
N VAL A 167 -13.53 1.69 -10.12
CA VAL A 167 -13.48 2.34 -8.81
C VAL A 167 -14.87 2.75 -8.36
N ILE A 168 -15.64 3.44 -9.19
CA ILE A 168 -17.01 3.87 -8.88
C ILE A 168 -17.89 2.65 -8.58
N ALA A 169 -17.82 1.61 -9.42
CA ALA A 169 -18.55 0.37 -9.21
C ALA A 169 -18.23 -0.29 -7.88
N THR A 170 -16.95 -0.30 -7.51
CA THR A 170 -16.49 -0.91 -6.28
C THR A 170 -16.91 -0.08 -5.05
N LEU A 171 -16.82 1.26 -5.14
CA LEU A 171 -17.30 2.15 -4.06
C LEU A 171 -18.78 1.91 -3.77
N GLU A 172 -19.60 1.77 -4.80
CA GLU A 172 -21.04 1.47 -4.69
C GLU A 172 -21.29 0.07 -4.14
N ARG A 173 -20.73 -0.96 -4.78
CA ARG A 173 -20.93 -2.39 -4.44
C ARG A 173 -20.54 -2.72 -3.00
N GLU A 174 -19.37 -2.21 -2.58
CA GLU A 174 -18.85 -2.47 -1.24
C GLU A 174 -19.36 -1.47 -0.19
N ARG A 175 -20.20 -0.51 -0.61
CA ARG A 175 -20.74 0.56 0.26
C ARG A 175 -19.62 1.30 0.98
N ALA A 176 -18.56 1.64 0.24
CA ALA A 176 -17.36 2.25 0.79
C ALA A 176 -17.67 3.55 1.51
N THR A 177 -17.01 3.76 2.64
CA THR A 177 -17.23 4.91 3.51
C THR A 177 -16.12 5.95 3.42
N ILE A 178 -14.91 5.52 3.08
CA ILE A 178 -13.74 6.38 2.89
C ILE A 178 -13.00 5.97 1.62
N PHE A 179 -12.58 6.98 0.86
CA PHE A 179 -11.79 6.82 -0.36
C PHE A 179 -10.61 7.80 -0.38
N PHE A 180 -9.49 7.36 -0.93
CA PHE A 180 -8.36 8.24 -1.26
C PHE A 180 -8.13 8.26 -2.76
N GLY A 181 -8.08 9.47 -3.32
CA GLY A 181 -7.73 9.67 -4.72
C GLY A 181 -6.88 10.91 -4.92
N VAL A 182 -5.90 10.83 -5.84
CA VAL A 182 -5.21 12.04 -6.27
C VAL A 182 -6.15 12.87 -7.15
N PRO A 183 -5.95 14.21 -7.27
CA PRO A 183 -6.89 15.06 -8.00
C PRO A 183 -7.21 14.63 -9.43
N THR A 184 -6.23 14.04 -10.12
CA THR A 184 -6.44 13.48 -11.47
C THR A 184 -7.39 12.28 -11.48
N MET A 185 -7.32 11.40 -10.49
CA MET A 185 -8.25 10.28 -10.35
C MET A 185 -9.68 10.77 -10.15
N LEU A 186 -9.88 11.73 -9.25
CA LEU A 186 -11.18 12.35 -9.01
C LEU A 186 -11.73 13.03 -10.28
N ALA A 187 -10.87 13.70 -11.05
CA ALA A 187 -11.27 14.31 -12.32
C ALA A 187 -11.74 13.29 -13.37
N TYR A 188 -11.10 12.12 -13.44
CA TYR A 188 -11.52 11.03 -14.32
C TYR A 188 -12.84 10.39 -13.85
N MET A 189 -12.98 10.15 -12.55
CA MET A 189 -14.23 9.61 -11.97
C MET A 189 -15.41 10.52 -12.25
N LEU A 190 -15.27 11.84 -12.04
CA LEU A 190 -16.34 12.82 -12.33
C LEU A 190 -16.73 12.90 -13.80
N ARG A 191 -15.86 12.50 -14.73
CA ARG A 191 -16.15 12.45 -16.17
C ARG A 191 -16.78 11.14 -16.62
N SER A 192 -16.73 10.13 -15.77
CA SER A 192 -17.33 8.83 -16.08
C SER A 192 -18.84 8.95 -16.14
N PRO A 193 -19.49 8.37 -17.17
CA PRO A 193 -20.95 8.26 -17.23
C PRO A 193 -21.54 7.49 -16.04
N ARG A 194 -20.75 6.59 -15.45
CA ARG A 194 -21.14 5.80 -14.29
C ARG A 194 -21.37 6.65 -13.05
N MET A 195 -20.63 7.75 -12.89
CA MET A 195 -20.72 8.62 -11.71
C MET A 195 -22.15 9.10 -11.45
N ALA A 196 -22.86 9.54 -12.49
CA ALA A 196 -24.23 10.02 -12.37
C ALA A 196 -25.28 8.91 -12.11
N ALA A 197 -24.92 7.66 -12.35
CA ALA A 197 -25.81 6.50 -12.23
C ALA A 197 -25.58 5.69 -10.94
N SER A 198 -24.51 5.99 -10.19
CA SER A 198 -24.13 5.21 -9.00
C SER A 198 -24.58 5.87 -7.70
N ASP A 199 -24.96 5.05 -6.73
CA ASP A 199 -25.28 5.49 -5.36
C ASP A 199 -24.01 5.46 -4.49
N LEU A 200 -23.40 6.61 -4.30
CA LEU A 200 -22.25 6.82 -3.42
C LEU A 200 -22.63 7.47 -2.08
N SER A 201 -23.89 7.44 -1.68
CA SER A 201 -24.39 8.06 -0.44
C SER A 201 -23.73 7.52 0.84
N HIS A 202 -23.09 6.36 0.77
CA HIS A 202 -22.30 5.78 1.87
C HIS A 202 -20.92 6.43 2.04
N LEU A 203 -20.40 7.08 1.00
CA LEU A 203 -19.08 7.69 1.01
C LEU A 203 -19.11 8.97 1.86
N ARG A 204 -18.61 8.85 3.08
CA ARG A 204 -18.60 9.94 4.07
C ARG A 204 -17.43 10.89 3.91
N GLY A 205 -16.33 10.39 3.34
CA GLY A 205 -15.12 11.17 3.21
C GLY A 205 -14.26 10.76 2.04
N ILE A 206 -13.74 11.76 1.33
CA ILE A 206 -12.71 11.59 0.32
C ILE A 206 -11.47 12.33 0.79
N LEU A 207 -10.39 11.59 1.01
CA LEU A 207 -9.08 12.17 1.21
C LEU A 207 -8.42 12.39 -0.15
N TYR A 208 -7.85 13.55 -0.36
CA TYR A 208 -7.05 13.82 -1.56
C TYR A 208 -5.70 14.43 -1.18
N GLY A 209 -4.70 14.21 -2.04
CA GLY A 209 -3.35 14.71 -1.77
C GLY A 209 -2.40 14.45 -2.93
N ALA A 210 -1.11 14.56 -2.65
CA ALA A 210 0.01 14.37 -3.57
C ALA A 210 0.11 15.41 -4.72
N ALA A 211 -0.91 16.25 -4.93
CA ALA A 211 -0.93 17.34 -5.89
C ALA A 211 -1.91 18.44 -5.44
N PRO A 212 -1.75 19.68 -5.92
CA PRO A 212 -2.73 20.74 -5.67
C PRO A 212 -4.12 20.37 -6.21
N MET A 213 -5.15 20.64 -5.42
CA MET A 213 -6.56 20.45 -5.80
C MET A 213 -7.12 21.73 -6.39
N PRO A 214 -7.47 21.80 -7.69
CA PRO A 214 -8.13 22.95 -8.26
C PRO A 214 -9.51 23.18 -7.63
N THR A 215 -9.82 24.41 -7.24
CA THR A 215 -11.10 24.75 -6.59
C THR A 215 -12.34 24.31 -7.41
N PRO A 216 -12.37 24.45 -8.75
CA PRO A 216 -13.51 23.95 -9.53
C PRO A 216 -13.69 22.42 -9.41
N LEU A 217 -12.58 21.67 -9.40
CA LEU A 217 -12.61 20.22 -9.25
C LEU A 217 -13.11 19.81 -7.86
N LEU A 218 -12.64 20.51 -6.81
CA LEU A 218 -13.09 20.26 -5.46
C LEU A 218 -14.62 20.49 -5.34
N ARG A 219 -15.11 21.59 -5.86
CA ARG A 219 -16.56 21.90 -5.87
C ARG A 219 -17.37 20.85 -6.62
N ALA A 220 -16.87 20.40 -7.77
CA ALA A 220 -17.54 19.34 -8.54
C ALA A 220 -17.57 18.02 -7.77
N ALA A 221 -16.47 17.64 -7.11
CA ALA A 221 -16.41 16.42 -6.29
C ALA A 221 -17.32 16.47 -5.05
N MET A 222 -17.54 17.65 -4.49
CA MET A 222 -18.45 17.84 -3.35
C MET A 222 -19.93 17.85 -3.75
N ALA A 223 -20.24 18.07 -5.01
CA ALA A 223 -21.61 18.15 -5.54
C ALA A 223 -22.09 16.83 -6.17
N ALA A 224 -21.19 15.92 -6.47
CA ALA A 224 -21.47 14.61 -7.04
C ALA A 224 -21.74 13.56 -5.97
#